data_84e1be0f0ce7fd872533618fdcc92b1a
#
_entry.id   84e1be0f0ce7fd872533618fdcc92b1a
#
_cell.length_a   1.000
_cell.length_b   1.000
_cell.length_c   1.000
_cell.angle_alpha   90.00
_cell.angle_beta   90.00
_cell.angle_gamma   90.00
#
_symmetry.space_group_name_H-M   'P 1'
#
loop_
_entity.id
_entity.type
_entity.pdbx_description
1 polymer ?
#
loop_
_entity_poly.entity_id
_entity_poly.type
_entity_poly.pdbx_seq_one_letter_code
_entity_poly.pdbx_strand_id
1 'polypeptide(L)'
;MRTILFGLILTTATLNAQDDALQALNAHFHGSVVFSIDHRDRLIAELSDANGPYRRDMAYLEMLDTATFAYNAEEHVVMVRCKAEEAKCIDKEIIKTGAVGPTGRMSLPVPAGDAEGAEALRLLVALVRDEQVALQDGGAGTKHRKAR
;
A
#
# COMPACT_ATOMS: atom_id res chain seq x y z
N MET A 1 -51.86 -1.57 -20.87
CA MET A 1 -50.67 -2.38 -20.52
C MET A 1 -49.47 -1.47 -20.52
N ARG A 2 -48.97 -1.15 -19.35
CA ARG A 2 -47.75 -0.31 -19.17
C ARG A 2 -46.61 -1.22 -18.74
N THR A 3 -45.64 -1.40 -19.61
CA THR A 3 -44.42 -2.14 -19.35
C THR A 3 -43.45 -1.20 -18.65
N ILE A 4 -43.11 -1.47 -17.37
CA ILE A 4 -42.11 -0.73 -16.61
C ILE A 4 -40.78 -1.46 -16.84
N LEU A 5 -39.87 -0.80 -17.55
CA LEU A 5 -38.46 -1.24 -17.69
C LEU A 5 -37.75 -0.88 -16.39
N PHE A 6 -37.37 -1.88 -15.59
CA PHE A 6 -36.45 -1.70 -14.48
C PHE A 6 -35.01 -1.69 -15.05
N GLY A 7 -34.42 -0.51 -15.11
CA GLY A 7 -33.03 -0.34 -15.44
C GLY A 7 -32.14 -0.79 -14.25
N LEU A 8 -31.34 -1.81 -14.49
CA LEU A 8 -30.34 -2.31 -13.55
C LEU A 8 -29.16 -1.32 -13.51
N ILE A 9 -29.07 -0.52 -12.46
CA ILE A 9 -27.90 0.33 -12.21
C ILE A 9 -26.86 -0.56 -11.51
N LEU A 10 -25.89 -1.10 -12.28
CA LEU A 10 -24.69 -1.70 -11.71
C LEU A 10 -23.76 -0.59 -11.26
N THR A 11 -23.67 -0.44 -9.97
CA THR A 11 -22.82 0.56 -9.29
C THR A 11 -21.35 0.17 -9.35
N THR A 12 -20.52 1.07 -9.84
CA THR A 12 -19.06 1.08 -9.81
C THR A 12 -18.52 1.35 -8.39
N ALA A 13 -18.77 0.43 -7.45
CA ALA A 13 -18.41 0.63 -6.04
C ALA A 13 -16.94 0.29 -5.70
N THR A 14 -16.19 -0.34 -6.58
CA THR A 14 -14.85 -0.86 -6.28
C THR A 14 -13.71 0.16 -6.40
N LEU A 15 -13.83 1.16 -7.26
CA LEU A 15 -12.81 2.21 -7.42
C LEU A 15 -12.77 3.19 -6.23
N ASN A 16 -13.89 3.43 -5.58
CA ASN A 16 -13.97 4.35 -4.45
C ASN A 16 -13.31 3.80 -3.17
N ALA A 17 -13.33 2.48 -2.94
CA ALA A 17 -12.83 1.87 -1.71
C ALA A 17 -11.29 1.95 -1.59
N GLN A 18 -10.55 1.79 -2.69
CA GLN A 18 -9.10 1.94 -2.72
C GLN A 18 -8.68 3.38 -2.45
N ASP A 19 -9.32 4.33 -3.12
CA ASP A 19 -9.04 5.75 -2.95
C ASP A 19 -9.34 6.20 -1.52
N ASP A 20 -10.44 5.73 -0.92
CA ASP A 20 -10.81 6.03 0.46
C ASP A 20 -9.79 5.46 1.47
N ALA A 21 -9.29 4.24 1.26
CA ALA A 21 -8.28 3.62 2.11
C ALA A 21 -6.93 4.34 2.03
N LEU A 22 -6.48 4.70 0.84
CA LEU A 22 -5.27 5.51 0.63
C LEU A 22 -5.42 6.90 1.24
N GLN A 23 -6.57 7.54 1.08
CA GLN A 23 -6.84 8.86 1.65
C GLN A 23 -6.79 8.82 3.18
N ALA A 24 -7.41 7.82 3.81
CA ALA A 24 -7.39 7.65 5.27
C ALA A 24 -5.96 7.42 5.79
N LEU A 25 -5.18 6.60 5.09
CA LEU A 25 -3.78 6.34 5.44
C LEU A 25 -2.93 7.61 5.31
N ASN A 26 -3.05 8.33 4.21
CA ASN A 26 -2.34 9.59 3.98
C ASN A 26 -2.72 10.67 4.98
N ALA A 27 -4.00 10.77 5.33
CA ALA A 27 -4.47 11.70 6.37
C ALA A 27 -3.86 11.38 7.74
N HIS A 28 -3.73 10.10 8.08
CA HIS A 28 -3.16 9.66 9.35
C HIS A 28 -1.67 10.02 9.49
N PHE A 29 -0.89 9.90 8.42
CA PHE A 29 0.54 10.22 8.41
C PHE A 29 0.85 11.72 8.24
N HIS A 30 -0.15 12.58 8.03
CA HIS A 30 -0.03 14.05 7.97
C HIS A 30 1.10 14.57 7.06
N GLY A 31 1.39 13.89 5.96
CA GLY A 31 2.41 14.29 4.99
C GLY A 31 3.84 13.87 5.35
N SER A 32 4.10 13.28 6.53
CA SER A 32 5.40 12.69 6.86
C SER A 32 5.73 11.48 6.00
N VAL A 33 4.70 10.73 5.63
CA VAL A 33 4.75 9.69 4.61
C VAL A 33 3.54 9.86 3.69
N VAL A 34 3.76 9.84 2.39
CA VAL A 34 2.70 9.86 1.38
C VAL A 34 2.69 8.52 0.66
N PHE A 35 1.54 7.85 0.69
CA PHE A 35 1.33 6.55 0.07
C PHE A 35 0.61 6.69 -1.26
N SER A 36 1.01 5.88 -2.22
CA SER A 36 0.33 5.69 -3.49
C SER A 36 0.48 4.26 -3.99
N ILE A 37 -0.37 3.85 -4.91
CA ILE A 37 -0.25 2.59 -5.63
C ILE A 37 -0.12 2.93 -7.10
N ASP A 38 0.93 2.42 -7.76
CA ASP A 38 1.17 2.71 -9.15
C ASP A 38 0.50 1.69 -10.09
N HIS A 39 0.58 1.94 -11.41
CA HIS A 39 -0.01 1.09 -12.45
C HIS A 39 0.61 -0.31 -12.55
N ARG A 40 1.66 -0.60 -11.78
CA ARG A 40 2.32 -1.91 -11.68
C ARG A 40 1.98 -2.64 -10.38
N ASP A 41 0.98 -2.16 -9.66
CA ASP A 41 0.54 -2.71 -8.37
C ASP A 41 1.65 -2.68 -7.30
N ARG A 42 2.44 -1.60 -7.30
CA ARG A 42 3.43 -1.35 -6.26
C ARG A 42 2.91 -0.33 -5.26
N LEU A 43 3.03 -0.68 -3.98
CA LEU A 43 2.90 0.29 -2.90
C LEU A 43 4.15 1.17 -2.89
N ILE A 44 3.94 2.47 -2.95
CA ILE A 44 4.98 3.49 -2.86
C ILE A 44 4.76 4.26 -1.58
N ALA A 45 5.81 4.40 -0.77
CA ALA A 45 5.83 5.27 0.41
C ALA A 45 6.94 6.31 0.23
N GLU A 46 6.57 7.56 0.08
CA GLU A 46 7.49 8.69 0.00
C GLU A 46 7.58 9.37 1.37
N LEU A 47 8.78 9.38 1.95
CA LEU A 47 9.04 9.94 3.26
C LEU A 47 9.63 11.33 3.14
N SER A 48 9.09 12.26 3.91
CA SER A 48 9.50 13.67 3.95
C SER A 48 9.87 14.12 5.35
N ASP A 49 10.79 15.05 5.42
CA ASP A 49 11.16 15.80 6.63
C ASP A 49 10.94 17.31 6.41
N ALA A 50 11.49 18.15 7.29
CA ALA A 50 11.38 19.59 7.19
C ALA A 50 11.98 20.17 5.88
N ASN A 51 12.87 19.44 5.22
CA ASN A 51 13.53 19.83 3.97
C ASN A 51 12.85 19.25 2.72
N GLY A 52 11.78 18.50 2.89
CA GLY A 52 11.03 17.85 1.81
C GLY A 52 11.29 16.35 1.69
N PRO A 53 10.93 15.74 0.56
CA PRO A 53 11.08 14.30 0.36
C PRO A 53 12.55 13.88 0.37
N TYR A 54 12.88 12.86 1.17
CA TYR A 54 14.25 12.35 1.28
C TYR A 54 14.43 10.88 0.91
N ARG A 55 13.34 10.09 1.01
CA ARG A 55 13.36 8.65 0.72
C ARG A 55 12.05 8.21 0.08
N ARG A 56 12.15 7.28 -0.83
CA ARG A 56 11.01 6.58 -1.42
C ARG A 56 11.24 5.07 -1.35
N ASP A 57 10.29 4.37 -0.75
CA ASP A 57 10.29 2.92 -0.67
C ASP A 57 9.19 2.38 -1.59
N MET A 58 9.49 1.34 -2.37
CA MET A 58 8.58 0.76 -3.36
C MET A 58 8.58 -0.77 -3.23
N ALA A 59 7.39 -1.37 -3.19
CA ALA A 59 7.25 -2.82 -3.13
C ALA A 59 6.03 -3.29 -3.92
N TYR A 60 6.15 -4.43 -4.62
CA TYR A 60 4.97 -5.08 -5.18
C TYR A 60 4.07 -5.57 -4.06
N LEU A 61 2.77 -5.22 -4.13
CA LEU A 61 1.79 -5.57 -3.10
C LEU A 61 1.73 -7.07 -2.83
N GLU A 62 1.82 -7.89 -3.86
CA GLU A 62 1.78 -9.36 -3.77
C GLU A 62 2.96 -9.97 -3.01
N MET A 63 4.10 -9.25 -2.90
CA MET A 63 5.31 -9.70 -2.23
C MET A 63 5.35 -9.34 -0.74
N LEU A 64 4.37 -8.58 -0.25
CA LEU A 64 4.28 -8.15 1.15
C LEU A 64 3.55 -9.17 2.01
N ASP A 65 4.02 -9.36 3.25
CA ASP A 65 3.40 -10.24 4.25
C ASP A 65 2.78 -9.41 5.38
N THR A 66 1.49 -9.15 5.28
CA THR A 66 0.75 -8.35 6.27
C THR A 66 0.75 -8.97 7.68
N ALA A 67 0.94 -10.28 7.81
CA ALA A 67 1.02 -10.95 9.10
C ALA A 67 2.31 -10.59 9.87
N THR A 68 3.33 -10.10 9.18
CA THR A 68 4.62 -9.70 9.76
C THR A 68 4.77 -8.19 9.97
N PHE A 69 3.77 -7.40 9.59
CA PHE A 69 3.78 -5.95 9.86
C PHE A 69 3.74 -5.74 11.38
N ALA A 70 4.64 -4.91 11.89
CA ALA A 70 4.79 -4.73 13.33
C ALA A 70 5.34 -3.34 13.67
N TYR A 71 5.07 -2.90 14.89
CA TYR A 71 5.70 -1.73 15.47
C TYR A 71 7.06 -2.09 16.10
N ASN A 72 8.06 -1.28 15.82
CA ASN A 72 9.36 -1.35 16.48
C ASN A 72 9.48 -0.19 17.48
N ALA A 73 9.50 -0.52 18.78
CA ALA A 73 9.51 0.47 19.85
C ALA A 73 10.86 1.21 19.97
N GLU A 74 11.97 0.57 19.61
CA GLU A 74 13.30 1.18 19.68
C GLU A 74 13.49 2.25 18.61
N GLU A 75 12.99 1.97 17.39
CA GLU A 75 13.10 2.88 16.25
C GLU A 75 11.89 3.82 16.10
N HIS A 76 10.81 3.61 16.85
CA HIS A 76 9.52 4.30 16.72
C HIS A 76 8.95 4.28 15.31
N VAL A 77 9.00 3.11 14.67
CA VAL A 77 8.53 2.90 13.29
C VAL A 77 7.55 1.74 13.20
N VAL A 78 6.66 1.82 12.24
CA VAL A 78 5.92 0.67 11.74
C VAL A 78 6.74 0.03 10.62
N MET A 79 6.91 -1.28 10.70
CA MET A 79 7.65 -2.06 9.72
C MET A 79 6.69 -2.80 8.79
N VAL A 80 6.86 -2.56 7.49
CA VAL A 80 6.27 -3.35 6.42
C VAL A 80 7.34 -4.32 5.93
N ARG A 81 6.98 -5.60 5.78
CA ARG A 81 7.96 -6.66 5.46
C ARG A 81 7.55 -7.49 4.27
N CYS A 82 8.57 -8.02 3.60
CA CYS A 82 8.42 -8.99 2.52
C CYS A 82 8.02 -10.37 3.06
N LYS A 83 7.36 -11.16 2.22
CA LYS A 83 7.22 -12.61 2.42
C LYS A 83 8.60 -13.26 2.56
N ALA A 84 8.69 -14.37 3.31
CA ALA A 84 9.96 -15.05 3.58
C ALA A 84 10.69 -15.48 2.31
N GLU A 85 9.97 -15.92 1.29
CA GLU A 85 10.49 -16.30 -0.03
C GLU A 85 10.96 -15.11 -0.89
N GLU A 86 10.51 -13.88 -0.53
CA GLU A 86 10.82 -12.63 -1.24
C GLU A 86 11.70 -11.70 -0.38
N ALA A 87 12.82 -12.22 0.11
CA ALA A 87 13.62 -11.62 1.19
C ALA A 87 14.00 -10.14 1.01
N LYS A 88 14.07 -9.64 -0.22
CA LYS A 88 14.41 -8.26 -0.57
C LYS A 88 13.47 -7.71 -1.64
N CYS A 89 12.19 -7.63 -1.32
CA CYS A 89 11.15 -7.20 -2.24
C CYS A 89 10.94 -5.68 -2.29
N ILE A 90 11.61 -4.92 -1.45
CA ILE A 90 11.43 -3.48 -1.33
C ILE A 90 12.64 -2.77 -1.93
N ASP A 91 12.40 -1.90 -2.90
CA ASP A 91 13.39 -0.97 -3.42
C ASP A 91 13.37 0.32 -2.61
N LYS A 92 14.49 0.63 -1.97
CA LYS A 92 14.69 1.88 -1.23
C LYS A 92 15.49 2.86 -2.07
N GLU A 93 14.90 3.97 -2.41
CA GLU A 93 15.52 5.07 -3.14
C GLU A 93 15.85 6.23 -2.19
N ILE A 94 17.08 6.70 -2.22
CA ILE A 94 17.48 7.96 -1.58
C ILE A 94 17.34 9.08 -2.61
N ILE A 95 16.35 9.92 -2.43
CA ILE A 95 15.92 10.90 -3.46
C ILE A 95 17.05 11.86 -3.84
N LYS A 96 17.83 12.34 -2.86
CA LYS A 96 18.92 13.30 -3.10
C LYS A 96 20.02 12.77 -4.01
N THR A 97 20.30 11.46 -3.95
CA THR A 97 21.41 10.84 -4.71
C THR A 97 20.92 9.99 -5.86
N GLY A 98 19.62 9.65 -5.90
CA GLY A 98 19.05 8.68 -6.83
C GLY A 98 19.53 7.24 -6.59
N ALA A 99 20.24 6.98 -5.49
CA ALA A 99 20.71 5.63 -5.15
C ALA A 99 19.53 4.74 -4.78
N VAL A 100 19.43 3.58 -5.43
CA VAL A 100 18.40 2.57 -5.17
C VAL A 100 19.07 1.29 -4.67
N GLY A 101 18.50 0.70 -3.60
CA GLY A 101 18.98 -0.55 -3.04
C GLY A 101 17.84 -1.45 -2.55
N PRO A 102 17.96 -2.77 -2.73
CA PRO A 102 16.94 -3.71 -2.27
C PRO A 102 17.04 -3.94 -0.75
N THR A 103 15.88 -4.03 -0.10
CA THR A 103 15.74 -4.31 1.34
C THR A 103 14.55 -5.22 1.62
N GLY A 104 14.57 -5.88 2.77
CA GLY A 104 13.47 -6.74 3.22
C GLY A 104 12.43 -6.03 4.07
N ARG A 105 12.67 -4.75 4.43
CA ARG A 105 11.70 -3.98 5.23
C ARG A 105 11.62 -2.53 4.80
N MET A 106 10.44 -1.98 4.96
CA MET A 106 10.13 -0.56 4.88
C MET A 106 9.85 -0.09 6.32
N SER A 107 10.57 0.92 6.79
CA SER A 107 10.43 1.48 8.15
C SER A 107 9.77 2.84 8.05
N LEU A 108 8.56 2.97 8.59
CA LEU A 108 7.72 4.15 8.46
C LEU A 108 7.59 4.84 9.82
N PRO A 109 8.03 6.09 9.97
CA PRO A 109 7.91 6.83 11.23
C PRO A 109 6.44 6.90 11.68
N VAL A 110 6.19 6.57 12.95
CA VAL A 110 4.85 6.61 13.53
C VAL A 110 4.41 8.06 13.73
N PRO A 111 3.20 8.45 13.30
CA PRO A 111 2.66 9.78 13.55
C PRO A 111 2.54 10.09 15.04
N ALA A 112 2.75 11.36 15.42
CA ALA A 112 2.53 11.81 16.78
C ALA A 112 1.08 11.52 17.21
N GLY A 113 0.90 10.95 18.41
CA GLY A 113 -0.41 10.61 18.96
C GLY A 113 -0.91 9.20 18.60
N ASP A 114 -0.23 8.46 17.73
CA ASP A 114 -0.53 7.06 17.43
C ASP A 114 0.31 6.15 18.35
N ALA A 115 -0.28 5.74 19.47
CA ALA A 115 0.40 4.88 20.43
C ALA A 115 0.76 3.53 19.80
N GLU A 116 2.07 3.20 19.84
CA GLU A 116 2.62 1.95 19.29
C GLU A 116 2.26 1.72 17.80
N GLY A 117 1.96 2.76 17.07
CA GLY A 117 1.59 2.67 15.66
C GLY A 117 0.33 1.85 15.38
N ALA A 118 -0.58 1.70 16.36
CA ALA A 118 -1.73 0.82 16.25
C ALA A 118 -2.65 1.18 15.11
N GLU A 119 -2.95 2.46 14.92
CA GLU A 119 -3.80 2.91 13.82
C GLU A 119 -3.07 2.83 12.47
N ALA A 120 -1.80 3.21 12.43
CA ALA A 120 -0.97 3.07 11.22
C ALA A 120 -0.91 1.61 10.75
N LEU A 121 -0.70 0.66 11.69
CA LEU A 121 -0.71 -0.77 11.39
C LEU A 121 -2.06 -1.24 10.85
N ARG A 122 -3.15 -0.84 11.52
CA ARG A 122 -4.50 -1.22 11.11
C ARG A 122 -4.80 -0.75 9.68
N LEU A 123 -4.48 0.49 9.36
CA LEU A 123 -4.71 1.07 8.03
C LEU A 123 -3.83 0.42 6.96
N LEU A 124 -2.54 0.20 7.23
CA LEU A 124 -1.61 -0.44 6.31
C LEU A 124 -2.00 -1.89 6.01
N VAL A 125 -2.32 -2.67 7.05
CA VAL A 125 -2.74 -4.06 6.89
C VAL A 125 -4.03 -4.15 6.08
N ALA A 126 -5.02 -3.30 6.38
CA ALA A 126 -6.27 -3.27 5.64
C ALA A 126 -6.05 -2.94 4.16
N LEU A 127 -5.32 -1.86 3.87
CA LEU A 127 -5.02 -1.45 2.49
C LEU A 127 -4.34 -2.58 1.71
N VAL A 128 -3.24 -3.13 2.24
CA VAL A 128 -2.46 -4.14 1.52
C VAL A 128 -3.26 -5.42 1.32
N ARG A 129 -4.03 -5.88 2.32
CA ARG A 129 -4.89 -7.06 2.19
C ARG A 129 -5.97 -6.88 1.14
N ASP A 130 -6.66 -5.76 1.16
CA ASP A 130 -7.74 -5.47 0.22
C ASP A 130 -7.21 -5.44 -1.22
N GLU A 131 -6.04 -4.82 -1.43
CA GLU A 131 -5.39 -4.80 -2.73
C GLU A 131 -4.90 -6.18 -3.17
N GLN A 132 -4.35 -6.99 -2.26
CA GLN A 132 -3.95 -8.36 -2.57
C GLN A 132 -5.12 -9.22 -2.99
N VAL A 133 -6.28 -9.07 -2.35
CA VAL A 133 -7.53 -9.76 -2.74
C VAL A 133 -7.98 -9.30 -4.13
N ALA A 134 -7.96 -8.00 -4.39
CA ALA A 134 -8.33 -7.44 -5.69
C ALA A 134 -7.42 -7.95 -6.82
N LEU A 135 -6.10 -8.09 -6.57
CA LEU A 135 -5.14 -8.64 -7.52
C LEU A 135 -5.39 -10.13 -7.82
N GLN A 136 -5.76 -10.92 -6.80
CA GLN A 136 -6.11 -12.33 -6.99
C GLN A 136 -7.36 -12.49 -7.86
N ASP A 137 -8.38 -11.70 -7.61
CA ASP A 137 -9.64 -11.71 -8.36
C ASP A 137 -9.44 -11.21 -9.81
N GLY A 138 -8.67 -10.13 -10.00
CA GLY A 138 -8.31 -9.61 -11.32
C GLY A 138 -7.39 -10.53 -12.12
N GLY A 139 -6.48 -11.25 -11.45
CA GLY A 139 -5.56 -12.22 -12.04
C GLY A 139 -6.25 -13.47 -12.60
N ALA A 140 -7.37 -13.89 -12.03
CA ALA A 140 -8.16 -14.99 -12.54
C ALA A 140 -8.81 -14.66 -13.92
N GLY A 141 -9.11 -13.38 -14.20
CA GLY A 141 -9.64 -12.92 -15.48
C GLY A 141 -8.60 -12.77 -16.60
N THR A 142 -7.34 -12.56 -16.26
CA THR A 142 -6.26 -12.28 -17.25
C THR A 142 -5.56 -13.53 -17.75
N LYS A 143 -5.63 -14.66 -17.05
CA LYS A 143 -5.02 -15.93 -17.51
C LYS A 143 -5.64 -16.49 -18.78
N HIS A 144 -6.86 -16.09 -19.15
CA HIS A 144 -7.51 -16.52 -20.40
C HIS A 144 -7.13 -15.68 -21.64
N ARG A 145 -6.36 -14.62 -21.51
CA ARG A 145 -6.02 -13.71 -22.62
C ARG A 145 -4.64 -13.95 -23.25
N LYS A 146 -3.85 -14.91 -22.74
CA LYS A 146 -2.50 -15.22 -23.25
C LYS A 146 -2.37 -16.55 -24.01
N ALA A 147 -3.50 -17.10 -24.48
CA ALA A 147 -3.51 -18.28 -25.36
C ALA A 147 -4.16 -17.89 -26.69
N ARG A 148 -3.46 -17.07 -27.50
CA ARG A 148 -3.61 -16.99 -28.96
C ARG A 148 -2.34 -16.41 -29.57
#